data_5c4432de4b43fe514835a39b5377e33e
#
_entry.id   5c4432de4b43fe514835a39b5377e33e
#
_cell.length_a   1.000
_cell.length_b   1.000
_cell.length_c   1.000
_cell.angle_alpha   90.00
_cell.angle_beta   90.00
_cell.angle_gamma   90.00
#
_symmetry.space_group_name_H-M   'P 1'
#
loop_
_entity.id
_entity.type
_entity.pdbx_description
1 polymer ?
#
loop_
_entity_poly.entity_id
_entity_poly.type
_entity_poly.pdbx_seq_one_letter_code
_entity_poly.pdbx_strand_id
1 'polypeptide(L)'
;ELSPEDCAELQEEIRRIRQYVEMVMCYLRLDSDASDYVIREYDLDAIIRQALRENASVFIRKKIKLHYEPLQVKVLTDEKWLLFVIGQVLSNALKYTPSGSITISLKAPKTLCVRDTGIGIAPEDLPRIFERGYTGGNGRTDRQASGIGLYLCRRICQNLGHTIGAVAHEDGTELQIDLQSERLEIE
;
A
#
# COMPACT_ATOMS: atom_id res chain seq x y z
N GLU A 1 -16.13 -17.34 28.23
CA GLU A 1 -16.61 -16.82 26.92
C GLU A 1 -15.83 -15.54 26.63
N LEU A 2 -15.28 -15.43 25.41
CA LEU A 2 -14.57 -14.22 24.99
C LEU A 2 -15.58 -13.08 24.81
N SER A 3 -15.23 -11.89 25.26
CA SER A 3 -16.06 -10.71 25.01
C SER A 3 -16.04 -10.33 23.52
N PRO A 4 -17.02 -9.59 23.01
CA PRO A 4 -16.98 -9.06 21.65
C PRO A 4 -15.72 -8.22 21.37
N GLU A 5 -15.19 -7.55 22.39
CA GLU A 5 -13.95 -6.75 22.32
C GLU A 5 -12.73 -7.66 22.18
N ASP A 6 -12.63 -8.74 22.98
CA ASP A 6 -11.57 -9.74 22.85
C ASP A 6 -11.58 -10.41 21.48
N CYS A 7 -12.76 -10.72 20.94
CA CYS A 7 -12.90 -11.28 19.60
C CYS A 7 -12.40 -10.32 18.50
N ALA A 8 -12.70 -9.04 18.63
CA ALA A 8 -12.22 -8.03 17.68
C ALA A 8 -10.70 -7.84 17.75
N GLU A 9 -10.13 -7.89 18.95
CA GLU A 9 -8.68 -7.82 19.16
C GLU A 9 -7.96 -9.03 18.58
N LEU A 10 -8.47 -10.24 18.82
CA LEU A 10 -7.95 -11.47 18.23
C LEU A 10 -8.01 -11.46 16.69
N GLN A 11 -9.10 -10.99 16.11
CA GLN A 11 -9.22 -10.87 14.66
C GLN A 11 -8.17 -9.91 14.08
N GLU A 12 -7.87 -8.82 14.77
CA GLU A 12 -6.85 -7.88 14.34
C GLU A 12 -5.45 -8.50 14.40
N GLU A 13 -5.13 -9.25 15.47
CA GLU A 13 -3.84 -9.93 15.58
C GLU A 13 -3.68 -11.02 14.51
N ILE A 14 -4.74 -11.77 14.22
CA ILE A 14 -4.73 -12.77 13.12
C ILE A 14 -4.51 -12.07 11.77
N ARG A 15 -5.16 -10.92 11.53
CA ARG A 15 -4.99 -10.13 10.31
C ARG A 15 -3.53 -9.66 10.17
N ARG A 16 -2.93 -9.19 11.26
CA ARG A 16 -1.51 -8.77 11.29
C ARG A 16 -0.57 -9.92 10.98
N ILE A 17 -0.77 -11.09 11.62
CA ILE A 17 0.03 -12.30 11.35
C ILE A 17 -0.06 -12.67 9.87
N ARG A 18 -1.27 -12.70 9.30
CA ARG A 18 -1.46 -12.95 7.86
C ARG A 18 -0.67 -11.97 7.00
N GLN A 19 -0.76 -10.68 7.30
CA GLN A 19 -0.04 -9.64 6.56
C GLN A 19 1.49 -9.83 6.63
N TYR A 20 2.01 -10.24 7.80
CA TYR A 20 3.43 -10.59 7.94
C TYR A 20 3.82 -11.80 7.10
N VAL A 21 3.03 -12.86 7.13
CA VAL A 21 3.27 -14.08 6.34
C VAL A 21 3.26 -13.74 4.85
N GLU A 22 2.27 -12.98 4.38
CA GLU A 22 2.19 -12.53 2.98
C GLU A 22 3.40 -11.69 2.58
N MET A 23 3.87 -10.81 3.46
CA MET A 23 5.07 -10.00 3.24
C MET A 23 6.33 -10.86 3.12
N VAL A 24 6.52 -11.86 3.99
CA VAL A 24 7.66 -12.78 3.93
C VAL A 24 7.59 -13.64 2.66
N MET A 25 6.43 -14.16 2.31
CA MET A 25 6.24 -14.95 1.09
C MET A 25 6.48 -14.11 -0.16
N CYS A 26 6.03 -12.85 -0.16
CA CYS A 26 6.31 -11.88 -1.22
C CYS A 26 7.83 -11.65 -1.36
N TYR A 27 8.51 -11.41 -0.24
CA TYR A 27 9.96 -11.21 -0.23
C TYR A 27 10.70 -12.41 -0.84
N LEU A 28 10.37 -13.63 -0.41
CA LEU A 28 11.01 -14.86 -0.93
C LEU A 28 10.74 -15.07 -2.43
N ARG A 29 9.54 -14.76 -2.90
CA ARG A 29 9.20 -14.85 -4.34
C ARG A 29 9.95 -13.83 -5.18
N LEU A 30 10.13 -12.61 -4.67
CA LEU A 30 10.88 -11.56 -5.40
C LEU A 30 12.37 -11.85 -5.53
N ASP A 31 12.94 -12.63 -4.61
CA ASP A 31 14.35 -13.04 -4.65
C ASP A 31 14.57 -14.34 -5.46
N SER A 32 13.51 -15.04 -5.84
CA SER A 32 13.60 -16.19 -6.73
C SER A 32 13.47 -15.74 -8.20
N ASP A 33 14.29 -16.32 -9.09
CA ASP A 33 14.20 -16.10 -10.56
C ASP A 33 12.88 -16.63 -11.17
N ALA A 34 12.01 -17.21 -10.35
CA ALA A 34 10.76 -17.85 -10.74
C ALA A 34 9.51 -16.97 -10.53
N SER A 35 9.64 -15.65 -10.55
CA SER A 35 8.47 -14.77 -10.47
C SER A 35 7.77 -14.73 -11.84
N ASP A 36 6.84 -15.65 -12.09
CA ASP A 36 5.97 -15.62 -13.26
C ASP A 36 4.96 -14.46 -13.11
N TYR A 37 5.30 -13.30 -13.65
CA TYR A 37 4.38 -12.17 -13.74
C TYR A 37 3.38 -12.40 -14.88
N VAL A 38 2.09 -12.28 -14.57
CA VAL A 38 1.01 -12.37 -15.57
C VAL A 38 0.56 -10.97 -15.92
N ILE A 39 1.28 -10.33 -16.85
CA ILE A 39 0.98 -8.95 -17.28
C ILE A 39 -0.20 -8.96 -18.25
N ARG A 40 -1.28 -8.27 -17.85
CA ARG A 40 -2.50 -8.06 -18.65
C ARG A 40 -3.10 -6.70 -18.37
N GLU A 41 -4.07 -6.31 -19.19
CA GLU A 41 -4.86 -5.11 -18.95
C GLU A 41 -5.95 -5.40 -17.91
N TYR A 42 -5.95 -4.66 -16.81
CA TYR A 42 -6.91 -4.79 -15.71
C TYR A 42 -7.62 -3.46 -15.43
N ASP A 43 -8.85 -3.54 -14.96
CA ASP A 43 -9.59 -2.41 -14.41
C ASP A 43 -8.96 -2.02 -13.06
N LEU A 44 -8.38 -0.81 -12.99
CA LEU A 44 -7.73 -0.30 -11.78
C LEU A 44 -8.73 -0.19 -10.62
N ASP A 45 -9.98 0.18 -10.91
CA ASP A 45 -11.02 0.29 -9.89
C ASP A 45 -11.37 -1.07 -9.26
N ALA A 46 -11.29 -2.16 -10.01
CA ALA A 46 -11.52 -3.51 -9.47
C ALA A 46 -10.46 -3.84 -8.40
N ILE A 47 -9.19 -3.56 -8.69
CA ILE A 47 -8.06 -3.80 -7.76
C ILE A 47 -8.17 -2.90 -6.53
N ILE A 48 -8.46 -1.60 -6.71
CA ILE A 48 -8.64 -0.65 -5.61
C ILE A 48 -9.78 -1.09 -4.69
N ARG A 49 -10.94 -1.44 -5.26
CA ARG A 49 -12.09 -1.91 -4.48
C ARG A 49 -11.81 -3.17 -3.70
N GLN A 50 -10.98 -4.08 -4.24
CA GLN A 50 -10.56 -5.26 -3.49
C GLN A 50 -9.66 -4.87 -2.31
N ALA A 51 -8.64 -4.04 -2.51
CA ALA A 51 -7.78 -3.55 -1.44
C ALA A 51 -8.56 -2.79 -0.35
N LEU A 52 -9.57 -2.01 -0.74
CA LEU A 52 -10.46 -1.32 0.19
C LEU A 52 -11.30 -2.29 1.02
N ARG A 53 -11.87 -3.36 0.39
CA ARG A 53 -12.62 -4.40 1.13
C ARG A 53 -11.76 -5.10 2.17
N GLU A 54 -10.52 -5.43 1.84
CA GLU A 54 -9.58 -6.09 2.75
C GLU A 54 -9.20 -5.22 3.96
N ASN A 55 -9.29 -3.89 3.82
CA ASN A 55 -9.00 -2.92 4.87
C ASN A 55 -10.26 -2.30 5.52
N ALA A 56 -11.46 -2.69 5.12
CA ALA A 56 -12.71 -2.05 5.52
C ALA A 56 -12.93 -2.02 7.05
N SER A 57 -12.59 -3.10 7.74
CA SER A 57 -12.72 -3.19 9.21
C SER A 57 -11.87 -2.12 9.93
N VAL A 58 -10.69 -1.81 9.40
CA VAL A 58 -9.79 -0.80 9.98
C VAL A 58 -10.34 0.61 9.76
N PHE A 59 -10.86 0.90 8.54
CA PHE A 59 -11.53 2.16 8.24
C PHE A 59 -12.70 2.43 9.20
N ILE A 60 -13.56 1.43 9.40
CA ILE A 60 -14.73 1.52 10.26
C ILE A 60 -14.31 1.73 11.72
N ARG A 61 -13.41 0.91 12.25
CA ARG A 61 -12.95 0.97 13.63
C ARG A 61 -12.29 2.31 13.97
N LYS A 62 -11.42 2.81 13.08
CA LYS A 62 -10.74 4.10 13.25
C LYS A 62 -11.60 5.31 12.86
N LYS A 63 -12.79 5.08 12.29
CA LYS A 63 -13.69 6.13 11.78
C LYS A 63 -12.99 7.06 10.78
N ILE A 64 -12.08 6.53 9.96
CA ILE A 64 -11.38 7.28 8.93
C ILE A 64 -12.30 7.46 7.73
N LYS A 65 -12.43 8.69 7.25
CA LYS A 65 -13.23 9.01 6.06
C LYS A 65 -12.47 8.58 4.81
N LEU A 66 -13.15 7.88 3.92
CA LEU A 66 -12.62 7.53 2.60
C LEU A 66 -13.22 8.46 1.54
N HIS A 67 -12.36 9.10 0.76
CA HIS A 67 -12.72 9.86 -0.44
C HIS A 67 -12.21 9.09 -1.65
N TYR A 68 -13.11 8.45 -2.37
CA TYR A 68 -12.79 7.67 -3.56
C TYR A 68 -13.97 7.71 -4.54
N GLU A 69 -13.71 8.15 -5.74
CA GLU A 69 -14.60 8.05 -6.88
C GLU A 69 -13.99 7.15 -7.96
N PRO A 70 -14.79 6.35 -8.69
CA PRO A 70 -14.27 5.47 -9.73
C PRO A 70 -13.42 6.23 -10.75
N LEU A 71 -12.20 5.73 -11.00
CA LEU A 71 -11.20 6.37 -11.85
C LEU A 71 -11.40 6.03 -13.34
N GLN A 72 -12.10 4.92 -13.63
CA GLN A 72 -12.43 4.43 -14.96
C GLN A 72 -11.20 4.25 -15.88
N VAL A 73 -10.11 3.74 -15.32
CA VAL A 73 -8.83 3.56 -16.01
C VAL A 73 -8.43 2.09 -16.00
N LYS A 74 -7.92 1.64 -17.15
CA LYS A 74 -7.26 0.35 -17.28
C LYS A 74 -5.75 0.51 -17.26
N VAL A 75 -5.08 -0.46 -16.65
CA VAL A 75 -3.62 -0.48 -16.49
C VAL A 75 -3.05 -1.83 -16.92
N LEU A 76 -1.89 -1.80 -17.55
CA LEU A 76 -1.13 -3.00 -17.92
C LEU A 76 -0.27 -3.38 -16.71
N THR A 77 -0.59 -4.51 -16.07
CA THR A 77 0.04 -4.91 -14.81
C THR A 77 -0.22 -6.37 -14.51
N ASP A 78 0.33 -6.87 -13.39
CA ASP A 78 -0.13 -8.10 -12.73
C ASP A 78 -1.07 -7.72 -11.58
N GLU A 79 -2.31 -8.26 -11.63
CA GLU A 79 -3.38 -7.93 -10.67
C GLU A 79 -2.96 -8.24 -9.22
N LYS A 80 -2.36 -9.40 -8.98
CA LYS A 80 -2.01 -9.85 -7.62
C LYS A 80 -0.91 -8.98 -7.01
N TRP A 81 0.10 -8.66 -7.81
CA TRP A 81 1.21 -7.86 -7.37
C TRP A 81 0.82 -6.40 -7.17
N LEU A 82 0.01 -5.82 -8.05
CA LEU A 82 -0.50 -4.46 -7.86
C LEU A 82 -1.47 -4.37 -6.68
N LEU A 83 -2.32 -5.40 -6.47
CA LEU A 83 -3.18 -5.49 -5.29
C LEU A 83 -2.35 -5.47 -4.00
N PHE A 84 -1.25 -6.23 -3.94
CA PHE A 84 -0.34 -6.20 -2.80
C PHE A 84 0.21 -4.79 -2.55
N VAL A 85 0.68 -4.11 -3.60
CA VAL A 85 1.24 -2.74 -3.48
C VAL A 85 0.18 -1.77 -2.94
N ILE A 86 -1.02 -1.75 -3.53
CA ILE A 86 -2.12 -0.87 -3.10
C ILE A 86 -2.54 -1.20 -1.66
N GLY A 87 -2.61 -2.49 -1.31
CA GLY A 87 -2.92 -2.95 0.04
C GLY A 87 -1.90 -2.46 1.08
N GLN A 88 -0.61 -2.53 0.77
CA GLN A 88 0.46 -2.02 1.65
C GLN A 88 0.42 -0.50 1.80
N VAL A 89 0.17 0.23 0.70
CA VAL A 89 0.00 1.68 0.71
C VAL A 89 -1.18 2.09 1.59
N LEU A 90 -2.34 1.44 1.44
CA LEU A 90 -3.53 1.68 2.26
C LEU A 90 -3.30 1.31 3.73
N SER A 91 -2.64 0.19 3.99
CA SER A 91 -2.30 -0.24 5.35
C SER A 91 -1.40 0.79 6.04
N ASN A 92 -0.41 1.34 5.34
CA ASN A 92 0.43 2.41 5.86
C ASN A 92 -0.37 3.70 6.13
N ALA A 93 -1.19 4.14 5.17
CA ALA A 93 -2.05 5.31 5.33
C ALA A 93 -2.95 5.16 6.57
N LEU A 94 -3.60 3.99 6.73
CA LEU A 94 -4.44 3.69 7.89
C LEU A 94 -3.65 3.61 9.20
N LYS A 95 -2.42 3.08 9.16
CA LYS A 95 -1.55 2.96 10.33
C LYS A 95 -1.18 4.33 10.88
N TYR A 96 -0.76 5.23 10.00
CA TYR A 96 -0.23 6.54 10.38
C TYR A 96 -1.27 7.66 10.38
N THR A 97 -2.54 7.34 10.15
CA THR A 97 -3.66 8.26 10.32
C THR A 97 -4.47 7.85 11.55
N PRO A 98 -4.28 8.52 12.71
CA PRO A 98 -5.06 8.23 13.91
C PRO A 98 -6.53 8.66 13.75
N SER A 99 -6.75 9.79 13.07
CA SER A 99 -8.08 10.33 12.72
C SER A 99 -7.96 11.20 11.47
N GLY A 100 -9.06 11.35 10.73
CA GLY A 100 -9.07 12.17 9.51
C GLY A 100 -9.57 11.42 8.29
N SER A 101 -8.87 11.54 7.17
CA SER A 101 -9.33 10.98 5.89
C SER A 101 -8.19 10.38 5.06
N ILE A 102 -8.58 9.47 4.16
CA ILE A 102 -7.73 8.95 3.09
C ILE A 102 -8.44 9.25 1.77
N THR A 103 -7.72 9.84 0.84
CA THR A 103 -8.19 10.18 -0.52
C THR A 103 -7.45 9.34 -1.54
N ILE A 104 -8.20 8.68 -2.43
CA ILE A 104 -7.65 7.96 -3.57
C ILE A 104 -8.06 8.72 -4.81
N SER A 105 -7.09 9.09 -5.63
CA SER A 105 -7.28 9.87 -6.84
C SER A 105 -6.31 9.47 -7.95
N LEU A 106 -6.56 9.91 -9.16
CA LEU A 106 -5.68 9.73 -10.30
C LEU A 106 -5.16 11.07 -10.77
N LYS A 107 -3.84 11.23 -10.90
CA LYS A 107 -3.20 12.33 -11.59
C LYS A 107 -2.84 11.91 -13.02
N ALA A 108 -2.88 12.87 -13.95
CA ALA A 108 -2.48 12.61 -15.33
C ALA A 108 -0.99 12.24 -15.41
N PRO A 109 -0.60 11.34 -16.31
CA PRO A 109 -1.48 10.59 -17.21
C PRO A 109 -2.07 9.31 -16.59
N LYS A 110 -1.38 8.60 -15.68
CA LYS A 110 -1.84 7.39 -14.99
C LYS A 110 -1.14 7.23 -13.63
N THR A 111 -1.05 8.28 -12.84
CA THR A 111 -0.45 8.21 -11.50
C THR A 111 -1.55 8.05 -10.44
N LEU A 112 -1.62 6.86 -9.84
CA LEU A 112 -2.49 6.61 -8.69
C LEU A 112 -1.92 7.29 -7.45
N CYS A 113 -2.71 8.12 -6.80
CA CYS A 113 -2.36 8.84 -5.59
C CYS A 113 -3.20 8.35 -4.42
N VAL A 114 -2.55 8.00 -3.33
CA VAL A 114 -3.18 7.70 -2.04
C VAL A 114 -2.65 8.71 -1.03
N ARG A 115 -3.50 9.67 -0.67
CA ARG A 115 -3.19 10.75 0.28
C ARG A 115 -3.90 10.50 1.60
N ASP A 116 -3.17 10.55 2.68
CA ASP A 116 -3.67 10.54 4.05
C ASP A 116 -3.52 11.91 4.72
N THR A 117 -4.33 12.14 5.76
CA THR A 117 -4.22 13.32 6.65
C THR A 117 -3.63 12.91 8.00
N GLY A 118 -2.62 12.04 7.96
CA GLY A 118 -1.98 11.48 9.15
C GLY A 118 -0.84 12.32 9.68
N ILE A 119 0.04 11.66 10.44
CA ILE A 119 1.17 12.32 11.12
C ILE A 119 2.27 12.82 10.16
N GLY A 120 2.17 12.49 8.87
CA GLY A 120 3.16 12.87 7.88
C GLY A 120 4.47 12.09 7.96
N ILE A 121 5.37 12.41 7.03
CA ILE A 121 6.75 11.89 6.98
C ILE A 121 7.70 13.07 7.05
N ALA A 122 8.69 13.00 7.93
CA ALA A 122 9.71 14.03 8.04
C ALA A 122 10.49 14.15 6.72
N PRO A 123 10.83 15.37 6.26
CA PRO A 123 11.54 15.56 4.99
C PRO A 123 12.84 14.76 4.88
N GLU A 124 13.57 14.60 5.97
CA GLU A 124 14.78 13.80 6.05
C GLU A 124 14.56 12.30 5.87
N ASP A 125 13.35 11.80 6.19
CA ASP A 125 12.98 10.40 6.04
C ASP A 125 12.51 10.04 4.62
N LEU A 126 11.93 11.01 3.88
CA LEU A 126 11.35 10.78 2.55
C LEU A 126 12.25 10.02 1.56
N PRO A 127 13.55 10.35 1.42
CA PRO A 127 14.44 9.62 0.49
C PRO A 127 14.63 8.15 0.87
N ARG A 128 14.42 7.83 2.15
CA ARG A 128 14.81 6.57 2.77
C ARG A 128 13.64 5.61 3.03
N ILE A 129 12.39 6.07 2.96
CA ILE A 129 11.22 5.24 3.33
C ILE A 129 11.07 3.97 2.49
N PHE A 130 11.72 3.90 1.33
CA PHE A 130 11.76 2.73 0.46
C PHE A 130 13.04 1.89 0.64
N GLU A 131 13.94 2.24 1.58
CA GLU A 131 15.09 1.43 1.92
C GLU A 131 14.67 0.22 2.76
N ARG A 132 15.37 -0.91 2.57
CA ARG A 132 15.11 -2.15 3.31
C ARG A 132 15.34 -1.96 4.82
N GLY A 133 14.32 -2.26 5.62
CA GLY A 133 14.41 -2.20 7.09
C GLY A 133 14.33 -0.76 7.64
N TYR A 134 14.07 0.24 6.80
CA TYR A 134 13.92 1.61 7.28
C TYR A 134 12.52 1.85 7.87
N THR A 135 12.46 2.35 9.10
CA THR A 135 11.20 2.56 9.83
C THR A 135 10.91 4.03 10.15
N GLY A 136 11.86 4.93 9.83
CA GLY A 136 11.74 6.36 10.16
C GLY A 136 11.70 6.66 11.67
N GLY A 137 11.59 7.93 12.02
CA GLY A 137 11.48 8.37 13.42
C GLY A 137 10.23 7.81 14.11
N ASN A 138 9.10 7.83 13.43
CA ASN A 138 7.81 7.36 13.93
C ASN A 138 7.71 5.83 14.03
N GLY A 139 8.45 5.11 13.19
CA GLY A 139 8.46 3.64 13.21
C GLY A 139 9.39 3.05 14.28
N ARG A 140 10.34 3.81 14.83
CA ARG A 140 11.22 3.36 15.92
C ARG A 140 10.46 3.18 17.24
N THR A 141 9.41 3.95 17.47
CA THR A 141 8.52 3.82 18.63
C THR A 141 7.51 2.70 18.44
N ASP A 142 7.25 2.29 17.21
CA ASP A 142 6.36 1.17 16.89
C ASP A 142 7.17 -0.12 16.73
N ARG A 143 7.18 -0.95 17.78
CA ARG A 143 7.83 -2.27 17.80
C ARG A 143 7.39 -3.21 16.66
N GLN A 144 6.34 -2.85 15.93
CA GLN A 144 5.73 -3.66 14.89
C GLN A 144 6.11 -3.19 13.46
N ALA A 145 6.89 -2.11 13.30
CA ALA A 145 7.32 -1.64 12.00
C ALA A 145 8.51 -2.46 11.49
N SER A 146 8.29 -3.34 10.51
CA SER A 146 9.36 -4.15 9.91
C SER A 146 10.28 -3.38 8.95
N GLY A 147 9.82 -2.24 8.44
CA GLY A 147 10.52 -1.47 7.39
C GLY A 147 10.65 -2.21 6.05
N ILE A 148 9.88 -3.29 5.83
CA ILE A 148 9.96 -4.11 4.62
C ILE A 148 8.85 -3.77 3.63
N GLY A 149 7.69 -3.30 4.10
CA GLY A 149 6.50 -3.12 3.27
C GLY A 149 6.71 -2.18 2.07
N LEU A 150 7.15 -0.95 2.30
CA LEU A 150 7.40 0.01 1.21
C LEU A 150 8.60 -0.38 0.34
N TYR A 151 9.62 -1.01 0.91
CA TYR A 151 10.72 -1.60 0.14
C TYR A 151 10.20 -2.64 -0.88
N LEU A 152 9.30 -3.54 -0.45
CA LEU A 152 8.69 -4.51 -1.35
C LEU A 152 7.83 -3.83 -2.41
N CYS A 153 7.04 -2.82 -2.03
CA CYS A 153 6.27 -2.03 -2.98
C CYS A 153 7.14 -1.46 -4.10
N ARG A 154 8.30 -0.89 -3.75
CA ARG A 154 9.24 -0.33 -4.74
C ARG A 154 9.79 -1.42 -5.66
N ARG A 155 10.21 -2.57 -5.13
CA ARG A 155 10.70 -3.70 -5.93
C ARG A 155 9.65 -4.25 -6.88
N ILE A 156 8.42 -4.45 -6.37
CA ILE A 156 7.29 -4.92 -7.19
C ILE A 156 7.00 -3.92 -8.31
N CYS A 157 6.88 -2.63 -7.98
CA CYS A 157 6.64 -1.60 -8.99
C CYS A 157 7.71 -1.66 -10.09
N GLN A 158 9.00 -1.74 -9.73
CA GLN A 158 10.09 -1.84 -10.68
C GLN A 158 9.96 -3.07 -11.59
N ASN A 159 9.61 -4.23 -11.05
CA ASN A 159 9.42 -5.46 -11.81
C ASN A 159 8.19 -5.39 -12.75
N LEU A 160 7.17 -4.62 -12.37
CA LEU A 160 5.96 -4.36 -13.18
C LEU A 160 6.14 -3.21 -14.19
N GLY A 161 7.33 -2.59 -14.27
CA GLY A 161 7.54 -1.40 -15.10
C GLY A 161 6.89 -0.12 -14.57
N HIS A 162 6.48 -0.13 -13.29
CA HIS A 162 5.89 1.01 -12.58
C HIS A 162 6.90 1.70 -11.69
N THR A 163 6.56 2.89 -11.19
CA THR A 163 7.35 3.56 -10.15
C THR A 163 6.49 3.94 -8.96
N ILE A 164 7.10 4.04 -7.77
CA ILE A 164 6.44 4.49 -6.56
C ILE A 164 7.25 5.60 -5.91
N GLY A 165 6.58 6.65 -5.46
CA GLY A 165 7.15 7.79 -4.77
C GLY A 165 6.28 8.27 -3.62
N ALA A 166 6.80 9.22 -2.85
CA ALA A 166 6.08 9.85 -1.75
C ALA A 166 6.27 11.36 -1.77
N VAL A 167 5.22 12.08 -1.40
CA VAL A 167 5.21 13.53 -1.21
C VAL A 167 4.74 13.83 0.20
N ALA A 168 5.52 14.60 0.96
CA ALA A 168 5.08 15.12 2.25
C ALA A 168 4.20 16.36 2.01
N HIS A 169 3.11 16.44 2.78
CA HIS A 169 2.25 17.61 2.88
C HIS A 169 2.26 18.10 4.33
N GLU A 170 1.85 19.34 4.55
CA GLU A 170 1.75 19.90 5.90
C GLU A 170 0.78 19.11 6.80
N ASP A 171 -0.23 18.50 6.18
CA ASP A 171 -1.31 17.77 6.84
C ASP A 171 -1.33 16.27 6.53
N GLY A 172 -0.18 15.65 6.18
CA GLY A 172 -0.11 14.22 5.91
C GLY A 172 0.86 13.80 4.83
N THR A 173 0.60 12.64 4.23
CA THR A 173 1.46 12.04 3.20
C THR A 173 0.66 11.66 1.98
N GLU A 174 1.26 11.75 0.80
CA GLU A 174 0.72 11.20 -0.43
C GLU A 174 1.72 10.20 -1.02
N LEU A 175 1.32 8.93 -1.13
CA LEU A 175 2.05 7.93 -1.90
C LEU A 175 1.52 7.93 -3.34
N GLN A 176 2.43 7.96 -4.30
CA GLN A 176 2.15 8.04 -5.73
C GLN A 176 2.68 6.80 -6.43
N ILE A 177 1.84 6.13 -7.22
CA ILE A 177 2.23 4.99 -8.05
C ILE A 177 2.01 5.39 -9.50
N ASP A 178 3.09 5.57 -10.24
CA ASP A 178 3.01 5.80 -11.68
C ASP A 178 2.83 4.45 -12.38
N LEU A 179 1.69 4.30 -13.04
CA LEU A 179 1.22 3.10 -13.71
C LEU A 179 1.45 3.16 -15.23
N GLN A 180 2.21 4.14 -15.72
CA GLN A 180 2.63 4.18 -17.12
C GLN A 180 3.67 3.10 -17.37
N SER A 181 3.30 2.12 -18.18
CA SER A 181 4.22 1.05 -18.61
C SER A 181 4.92 1.48 -19.90
N GLU A 182 6.01 2.24 -19.80
CA GLU A 182 6.84 2.58 -20.97
C GLU A 182 7.78 1.44 -21.39
N ARG A 183 7.84 0.33 -20.63
CA ARG A 183 8.87 -0.73 -20.80
C ARG A 183 8.34 -2.13 -21.09
N LEU A 184 7.03 -2.34 -21.15
CA LEU A 184 6.49 -3.66 -21.50
C LEU A 184 6.08 -3.64 -22.98
N GLU A 185 7.03 -3.92 -23.88
CA GLU A 185 6.72 -4.40 -25.22
C GLU A 185 6.08 -5.78 -25.04
N ILE A 186 4.84 -5.91 -25.51
CA ILE A 186 4.12 -7.18 -25.53
C ILE A 186 4.79 -7.98 -26.67
N GLU A 187 5.57 -9.00 -26.31
CA GLU A 187 5.96 -10.06 -27.26
C GLU A 187 4.75 -10.93 -27.63
#